data_cb35fc72173c550ca221d66a7d04bf10
#
_entry.id   cb35fc72173c550ca221d66a7d04bf10
#
_cell.length_a   1.000
_cell.length_b   1.000
_cell.length_c   1.000
_cell.angle_alpha   90.00
_cell.angle_beta   90.00
_cell.angle_gamma   90.00
#
_symmetry.space_group_name_H-M   'P 1'
#
loop_
_entity.id
_entity.type
_entity.pdbx_description
1 polymer ?
#
loop_
_entity_poly.entity_id
_entity_poly.type
_entity_poly.pdbx_seq_one_letter_code
_entity_poly.pdbx_strand_id
1 'polypeptide(L)'
;MEKTLHKVGVGLGWDPNANGGENFDLDASAFMLGKNKKTPADKFFVFYNNPVSQDGAVSSSGDDRTGGNSADGDDETLTVNLDGVAPSIEEIVFIASIYEAEKRRQNFGQVRNAYIRIYNAETNEEIARYDLEEDFSIETVVEFGRLYRRNNEWRFEAMGIGSKNGLESLVAKYMN
;
A
#
# COMPACT_ATOMS: atom_id res chain seq x y z
N MET A 1 3.10 -13.44 23.18
CA MET A 1 2.34 -14.23 22.20
C MET A 1 1.79 -13.30 21.13
N GLU A 2 2.21 -13.44 19.88
CA GLU A 2 1.66 -12.65 18.79
C GLU A 2 0.18 -12.98 18.64
N LYS A 3 -0.65 -11.93 18.58
CA LYS A 3 -2.08 -12.13 18.32
C LYS A 3 -2.29 -12.42 16.85
N THR A 4 -3.11 -13.41 16.54
CA THR A 4 -3.56 -13.69 15.17
C THR A 4 -4.26 -12.47 14.60
N LEU A 5 -3.85 -12.05 13.41
CA LEU A 5 -4.46 -10.90 12.73
C LEU A 5 -5.75 -11.33 12.00
N HIS A 6 -6.82 -10.56 12.16
CA HIS A 6 -8.10 -10.76 11.47
C HIS A 6 -8.46 -9.58 10.57
N LYS A 7 -8.25 -8.36 11.06
CA LYS A 7 -8.49 -7.13 10.30
C LYS A 7 -7.29 -6.22 10.39
N VAL A 8 -6.85 -5.73 9.24
CA VAL A 8 -5.67 -4.90 9.12
C VAL A 8 -6.01 -3.65 8.33
N GLY A 9 -5.45 -2.52 8.74
CA GLY A 9 -5.48 -1.29 7.98
C GLY A 9 -4.09 -0.92 7.51
N VAL A 10 -3.99 -0.39 6.28
CA VAL A 10 -2.76 0.20 5.76
C VAL A 10 -3.07 1.66 5.49
N GLY A 11 -2.37 2.55 6.18
CA GLY A 11 -2.57 3.99 6.07
C GLY A 11 -1.42 4.68 5.36
N LEU A 12 -1.76 5.57 4.43
CA LEU A 12 -0.81 6.39 3.70
C LEU A 12 -1.18 7.86 3.95
N GLY A 13 -0.23 8.63 4.45
CA GLY A 13 -0.44 10.05 4.73
C GLY A 13 0.68 10.90 4.18
N TRP A 14 0.38 12.13 3.80
CA TRP A 14 1.35 13.11 3.30
C TRP A 14 0.78 14.52 3.33
N ASP A 15 1.67 15.52 3.30
CA ASP A 15 1.26 16.92 3.20
C ASP A 15 1.09 17.34 1.74
N PRO A 16 0.11 18.21 1.44
CA PRO A 16 -0.04 18.79 0.11
C PRO A 16 1.22 19.54 -0.35
N ASN A 17 1.41 19.69 -1.67
CA ASN A 17 2.51 20.45 -2.22
C ASN A 17 2.30 21.96 -1.95
N ALA A 18 3.07 22.49 -1.00
CA ALA A 18 2.99 23.90 -0.60
C ALA A 18 3.80 24.85 -1.47
N ASN A 19 4.65 24.31 -2.36
CA ASN A 19 5.60 25.10 -3.16
C ASN A 19 5.07 25.46 -4.55
N GLY A 20 3.81 25.16 -4.85
CA GLY A 20 3.26 25.31 -6.19
C GLY A 20 3.75 24.18 -7.11
N GLY A 21 3.19 24.06 -8.30
CA GLY A 21 3.48 22.97 -9.22
C GLY A 21 2.46 21.84 -9.10
N GLU A 22 2.80 20.68 -9.67
CA GLU A 22 1.91 19.52 -9.67
C GLU A 22 1.69 18.99 -8.27
N ASN A 23 0.47 18.54 -7.99
CA ASN A 23 0.14 17.88 -6.73
C ASN A 23 0.95 16.60 -6.55
N PHE A 24 1.25 16.27 -5.28
CA PHE A 24 1.76 14.96 -4.93
C PHE A 24 0.56 14.02 -4.79
N ASP A 25 0.41 13.12 -5.74
CA ASP A 25 -0.67 12.14 -5.77
C ASP A 25 -0.10 10.78 -5.37
N LEU A 26 -0.08 10.51 -4.06
CA LEU A 26 0.39 9.24 -3.52
C LEU A 26 -0.75 8.23 -3.50
N ASP A 27 -0.45 7.00 -3.82
CA ASP A 27 -1.42 5.90 -3.87
C ASP A 27 -0.95 4.72 -3.04
N ALA A 28 -1.88 4.14 -2.29
CA ALA A 28 -1.70 2.85 -1.63
C ALA A 28 -2.35 1.77 -2.49
N SER A 29 -1.63 0.69 -2.74
CA SER A 29 -2.08 -0.43 -3.58
C SER A 29 -1.76 -1.76 -2.93
N ALA A 30 -2.45 -2.82 -3.35
CA ALA A 30 -2.21 -4.17 -2.86
C ALA A 30 -2.25 -5.19 -4.00
N PHE A 31 -1.22 -6.04 -4.07
CA PHE A 31 -1.22 -7.22 -4.95
C PHE A 31 -1.52 -8.46 -4.11
N MET A 32 -2.61 -9.14 -4.42
CA MET A 32 -2.98 -10.40 -3.77
C MET A 32 -2.42 -11.55 -4.62
N LEU A 33 -1.55 -12.35 -4.03
CA LEU A 33 -0.75 -13.34 -4.75
C LEU A 33 -1.11 -14.76 -4.36
N GLY A 34 -1.11 -15.67 -5.34
CA GLY A 34 -1.19 -17.10 -5.10
C GLY A 34 0.18 -17.71 -4.77
N LYS A 35 0.24 -19.04 -4.71
CA LYS A 35 1.48 -19.78 -4.41
C LYS A 35 2.62 -19.49 -5.39
N ASN A 36 2.29 -19.18 -6.64
CA ASN A 36 3.26 -18.86 -7.69
C ASN A 36 3.81 -17.44 -7.62
N LYS A 37 3.44 -16.67 -6.59
CA LYS A 37 3.84 -15.27 -6.44
C LYS A 37 3.25 -14.34 -7.51
N LYS A 38 2.11 -14.72 -8.08
CA LYS A 38 1.38 -13.95 -9.08
C LYS A 38 -0.07 -13.76 -8.68
N THR A 39 -0.69 -12.67 -9.15
CA THR A 39 -2.13 -12.49 -8.97
C THR A 39 -2.89 -13.47 -9.86
N PRO A 40 -3.89 -14.20 -9.32
CA PRO A 40 -4.67 -15.16 -10.14
C PRO A 40 -5.58 -14.51 -11.17
N ALA A 41 -5.98 -13.26 -10.93
CA ALA A 41 -6.84 -12.49 -11.82
C ALA A 41 -6.64 -10.99 -11.58
N ASP A 42 -6.96 -10.17 -12.57
CA ASP A 42 -6.73 -8.72 -12.51
C ASP A 42 -7.41 -8.05 -11.30
N LYS A 43 -8.58 -8.52 -10.90
CA LYS A 43 -9.33 -7.95 -9.77
C LYS A 43 -8.74 -8.28 -8.40
N PHE A 44 -7.67 -9.06 -8.33
CA PHE A 44 -6.88 -9.25 -7.12
C PHE A 44 -5.74 -8.24 -6.97
N PHE A 45 -5.66 -7.28 -7.90
CA PHE A 45 -4.83 -6.09 -7.74
C PHE A 45 -5.73 -4.90 -7.36
N VAL A 46 -5.57 -4.40 -6.15
CA VAL A 46 -6.36 -3.29 -5.62
C VAL A 46 -5.57 -1.98 -5.77
N PHE A 47 -6.15 -1.02 -6.47
CA PHE A 47 -5.56 0.29 -6.71
C PHE A 47 -6.70 1.27 -7.05
N TYR A 48 -6.39 2.52 -7.41
CA TYR A 48 -7.42 3.56 -7.60
C TYR A 48 -8.49 3.21 -8.65
N ASN A 49 -8.17 2.44 -9.70
CA ASN A 49 -9.13 2.00 -10.71
C ASN A 49 -9.85 0.68 -10.36
N ASN A 50 -9.43 0.02 -9.30
CA ASN A 50 -10.08 -1.19 -8.80
C ASN A 50 -10.05 -1.17 -7.27
N PRO A 51 -10.96 -0.42 -6.64
CA PRO A 51 -10.88 -0.14 -5.20
C PRO A 51 -11.28 -1.32 -4.30
N VAL A 52 -11.82 -2.39 -4.85
CA VAL A 52 -12.23 -3.58 -4.06
C VAL A 52 -11.74 -4.83 -4.77
N SER A 53 -11.09 -5.72 -4.02
CA SER A 53 -10.63 -7.01 -4.57
C SER A 53 -11.79 -7.92 -4.98
N GLN A 54 -11.49 -8.91 -5.83
CA GLN A 54 -12.48 -9.84 -6.34
C GLN A 54 -13.24 -10.59 -5.23
N ASP A 55 -12.55 -10.95 -4.15
CA ASP A 55 -13.15 -11.62 -2.98
C ASP A 55 -13.78 -10.65 -1.98
N GLY A 56 -13.66 -9.34 -2.22
CA GLY A 56 -14.17 -8.31 -1.33
C GLY A 56 -13.36 -8.10 -0.06
N ALA A 57 -12.27 -8.83 0.12
CA ALA A 57 -11.49 -8.80 1.37
C ALA A 57 -10.64 -7.54 1.53
N VAL A 58 -10.13 -7.00 0.43
CA VAL A 58 -9.31 -5.78 0.42
C VAL A 58 -10.08 -4.65 -0.23
N SER A 59 -10.18 -3.52 0.44
CA SER A 59 -10.88 -2.35 -0.10
C SER A 59 -10.10 -1.07 0.19
N SER A 60 -10.18 -0.13 -0.75
CA SER A 60 -9.60 1.22 -0.62
C SER A 60 -10.66 2.21 -0.15
N SER A 61 -10.26 3.17 0.69
CA SER A 61 -11.14 4.26 1.17
C SER A 61 -11.48 5.29 0.09
N GLY A 62 -10.74 5.27 -1.03
CA GLY A 62 -10.89 6.26 -2.10
C GLY A 62 -9.54 6.81 -2.54
N ASP A 63 -9.56 7.74 -3.47
CA ASP A 63 -8.37 8.34 -4.06
C ASP A 63 -8.23 9.80 -3.61
N ASP A 64 -7.28 10.06 -2.71
CA ASP A 64 -6.88 11.43 -2.33
C ASP A 64 -5.72 11.87 -3.23
N ARG A 65 -5.98 12.82 -4.10
CA ARG A 65 -4.99 13.29 -5.09
C ARG A 65 -4.07 14.40 -4.59
N THR A 66 -4.29 14.90 -3.39
CA THR A 66 -3.58 16.09 -2.89
C THR A 66 -2.92 15.93 -1.53
N GLY A 67 -3.41 15.01 -0.70
CA GLY A 67 -2.94 14.86 0.68
C GLY A 67 -3.59 15.82 1.67
N GLY A 68 -4.71 16.44 1.29
CA GLY A 68 -5.36 17.45 2.13
C GLY A 68 -6.59 16.98 2.92
N ASN A 69 -6.94 15.71 2.85
CA ASN A 69 -8.20 15.22 3.42
C ASN A 69 -8.15 15.00 4.94
N SER A 70 -6.97 14.90 5.53
CA SER A 70 -6.80 14.72 6.96
C SER A 70 -5.65 15.59 7.45
N ALA A 71 -5.89 16.39 8.48
CA ALA A 71 -4.86 17.27 9.02
C ALA A 71 -3.72 16.51 9.70
N ASP A 72 -4.04 15.41 10.39
CA ASP A 72 -3.08 14.68 11.24
C ASP A 72 -3.16 13.16 11.08
N GLY A 73 -3.72 12.65 10.00
CA GLY A 73 -3.95 11.23 9.84
C GLY A 73 -3.77 10.73 8.43
N ASP A 74 -4.23 9.50 8.21
CA ASP A 74 -4.12 8.85 6.91
C ASP A 74 -5.00 9.55 5.87
N ASP A 75 -4.44 9.83 4.71
CA ASP A 75 -5.16 10.42 3.57
C ASP A 75 -5.79 9.34 2.69
N GLU A 76 -5.14 8.19 2.60
CA GLU A 76 -5.68 6.99 1.97
C GLU A 76 -5.52 5.79 2.90
N THR A 77 -6.49 4.88 2.87
CA THR A 77 -6.47 3.67 3.69
C THR A 77 -6.91 2.47 2.87
N LEU A 78 -6.17 1.38 3.00
CA LEU A 78 -6.61 0.06 2.57
C LEU A 78 -7.09 -0.70 3.80
N THR A 79 -8.25 -1.33 3.70
CA THR A 79 -8.78 -2.18 4.76
C THR A 79 -8.77 -3.63 4.29
N VAL A 80 -8.24 -4.51 5.13
CA VAL A 80 -8.11 -5.94 4.82
C VAL A 80 -8.89 -6.75 5.86
N ASN A 81 -9.88 -7.51 5.40
CA ASN A 81 -10.57 -8.52 6.20
C ASN A 81 -9.92 -9.87 5.87
N LEU A 82 -8.96 -10.28 6.69
CA LEU A 82 -8.18 -11.49 6.42
C LEU A 82 -9.02 -12.76 6.44
N ASP A 83 -10.09 -12.78 7.23
CA ASP A 83 -10.99 -13.94 7.28
C ASP A 83 -11.78 -14.13 5.98
N GLY A 84 -11.90 -13.06 5.18
CA GLY A 84 -12.60 -13.08 3.89
C GLY A 84 -11.70 -13.30 2.68
N VAL A 85 -10.39 -13.43 2.86
CA VAL A 85 -9.45 -13.64 1.75
C VAL A 85 -9.64 -15.01 1.13
N ALA A 86 -9.73 -15.04 -0.23
CA ALA A 86 -9.91 -16.28 -0.98
C ALA A 86 -8.83 -17.32 -0.63
N PRO A 87 -9.19 -18.62 -0.54
CA PRO A 87 -8.21 -19.66 -0.18
C PRO A 87 -7.02 -19.79 -1.15
N SER A 88 -7.18 -19.36 -2.40
CA SER A 88 -6.10 -19.36 -3.38
C SER A 88 -5.04 -18.30 -3.15
N ILE A 89 -5.33 -17.29 -2.31
CA ILE A 89 -4.41 -16.20 -2.00
C ILE A 89 -3.56 -16.59 -0.79
N GLU A 90 -2.25 -16.55 -0.97
CA GLU A 90 -1.27 -16.89 0.06
C GLU A 90 -0.54 -15.66 0.61
N GLU A 91 -0.59 -14.54 -0.11
CA GLU A 91 0.22 -13.37 0.21
C GLU A 91 -0.45 -12.10 -0.30
N ILE A 92 -0.31 -11.00 0.44
CA ILE A 92 -0.76 -9.67 0.02
C ILE A 92 0.40 -8.70 0.18
N VAL A 93 0.87 -8.11 -0.92
CA VAL A 93 1.98 -7.14 -0.91
C VAL A 93 1.41 -5.73 -1.01
N PHE A 94 1.81 -4.86 -0.10
CA PHE A 94 1.36 -3.47 -0.05
C PHE A 94 2.38 -2.53 -0.65
N ILE A 95 1.89 -1.57 -1.42
CA ILE A 95 2.71 -0.66 -2.23
C ILE A 95 2.30 0.78 -1.91
N ALA A 96 3.31 1.65 -1.75
CA ALA A 96 3.13 3.10 -1.83
C ALA A 96 3.77 3.59 -3.13
N SER A 97 3.06 4.41 -3.88
CA SER A 97 3.56 4.94 -5.16
C SER A 97 3.14 6.39 -5.35
N ILE A 98 3.84 7.10 -6.23
CA ILE A 98 3.49 8.46 -6.65
C ILE A 98 2.98 8.38 -8.09
N TYR A 99 1.74 8.83 -8.30
CA TYR A 99 1.11 8.84 -9.61
C TYR A 99 1.85 9.77 -10.58
N GLU A 100 2.17 9.27 -11.76
CA GLU A 100 2.92 10.01 -12.80
C GLU A 100 4.21 10.66 -12.30
N ALA A 101 4.93 10.00 -11.40
CA ALA A 101 6.13 10.56 -10.76
C ALA A 101 7.20 10.99 -11.76
N GLU A 102 7.47 10.20 -12.78
CA GLU A 102 8.46 10.52 -13.81
C GLU A 102 8.07 11.76 -14.61
N LYS A 103 6.83 11.81 -15.08
CA LYS A 103 6.29 12.94 -15.85
C LYS A 103 6.28 14.22 -15.03
N ARG A 104 5.94 14.13 -13.75
CA ARG A 104 5.87 15.27 -12.83
C ARG A 104 7.22 15.57 -12.16
N ARG A 105 8.23 14.74 -12.39
CA ARG A 105 9.57 14.83 -11.78
C ARG A 105 9.50 14.86 -10.27
N GLN A 106 8.76 13.92 -9.70
CA GLN A 106 8.53 13.80 -8.27
C GLN A 106 9.16 12.54 -7.69
N ASN A 107 9.54 12.59 -6.42
CA ASN A 107 9.97 11.45 -5.61
C ASN A 107 9.53 11.66 -4.17
N PHE A 108 9.65 10.63 -3.33
CA PHE A 108 9.22 10.72 -1.94
C PHE A 108 10.01 11.75 -1.12
N GLY A 109 11.25 12.04 -1.49
CA GLY A 109 12.07 13.05 -0.81
C GLY A 109 11.52 14.47 -0.90
N GLN A 110 10.64 14.74 -1.86
CA GLN A 110 10.00 16.04 -2.04
C GLN A 110 8.70 16.18 -1.24
N VAL A 111 8.17 15.07 -0.73
CA VAL A 111 6.85 15.03 -0.08
C VAL A 111 7.03 15.11 1.43
N ARG A 112 6.51 16.19 2.03
CA ARG A 112 6.63 16.38 3.48
C ARG A 112 5.69 15.46 4.25
N ASN A 113 6.20 14.92 5.35
CA ASN A 113 5.45 14.07 6.28
C ASN A 113 4.81 12.86 5.61
N ALA A 114 5.41 12.36 4.51
CA ALA A 114 4.93 11.18 3.83
C ALA A 114 5.30 9.92 4.63
N TYR A 115 4.29 9.11 4.92
CA TYR A 115 4.48 7.84 5.61
C TYR A 115 3.52 6.78 5.08
N ILE A 116 3.90 5.53 5.26
CA ILE A 116 2.99 4.39 5.13
C ILE A 116 3.09 3.55 6.40
N ARG A 117 1.95 3.10 6.91
CA ARG A 117 1.88 2.28 8.12
C ARG A 117 0.90 1.14 7.96
N ILE A 118 1.10 0.09 8.74
CA ILE A 118 0.14 -1.00 8.90
C ILE A 118 -0.25 -1.11 10.37
N TYR A 119 -1.53 -1.34 10.64
CA TYR A 119 -2.04 -1.44 11.99
C TYR A 119 -3.11 -2.53 12.09
N ASN A 120 -3.26 -3.06 13.30
CA ASN A 120 -4.35 -3.98 13.62
C ASN A 120 -5.63 -3.15 13.73
N ALA A 121 -6.58 -3.34 12.81
CA ALA A 121 -7.78 -2.53 12.73
C ALA A 121 -8.76 -2.81 13.87
N GLU A 122 -8.63 -3.92 14.59
CA GLU A 122 -9.46 -4.24 15.75
C GLU A 122 -9.00 -3.54 17.03
N THR A 123 -7.68 -3.33 17.17
CA THR A 123 -7.07 -2.75 18.38
C THR A 123 -6.50 -1.36 18.16
N ASN A 124 -6.35 -0.94 16.90
CA ASN A 124 -5.64 0.28 16.48
C ASN A 124 -4.15 0.29 16.82
N GLU A 125 -3.59 -0.85 17.17
CA GLU A 125 -2.15 -0.98 17.43
C GLU A 125 -1.37 -0.94 16.12
N GLU A 126 -0.41 -0.01 16.01
CA GLU A 126 0.46 0.10 14.84
C GLU A 126 1.48 -1.04 14.85
N ILE A 127 1.58 -1.76 13.73
CA ILE A 127 2.49 -2.91 13.57
C ILE A 127 3.83 -2.45 13.01
N ALA A 128 3.80 -1.58 11.99
CA ALA A 128 5.00 -1.05 11.35
C ALA A 128 4.71 0.28 10.66
N ARG A 129 5.74 1.10 10.49
CA ARG A 129 5.65 2.39 9.81
C ARG A 129 6.97 2.69 9.09
N TYR A 130 6.89 3.21 7.87
CA TYR A 130 8.03 3.80 7.18
C TYR A 130 7.79 5.28 6.93
N ASP A 131 8.82 6.08 7.18
CA ASP A 131 8.88 7.47 6.75
C ASP A 131 9.41 7.50 5.32
N LEU A 132 8.53 7.82 4.38
CA LEU A 132 8.87 7.76 2.95
C LEU A 132 9.85 8.87 2.53
N GLU A 133 9.74 10.03 3.15
CA GLU A 133 10.61 11.18 2.86
C GLU A 133 12.07 10.88 3.22
N GLU A 134 12.32 10.31 4.40
CA GLU A 134 13.68 10.03 4.88
C GLU A 134 14.24 8.72 4.36
N ASP A 135 13.44 7.67 4.38
CA ASP A 135 13.91 6.31 4.08
C ASP A 135 13.97 6.02 2.59
N PHE A 136 13.18 6.72 1.77
CA PHE A 136 13.06 6.50 0.32
C PHE A 136 13.09 7.80 -0.46
N SER A 137 14.07 8.66 -0.17
CA SER A 137 14.12 10.04 -0.68
C SER A 137 14.23 10.19 -2.19
N ILE A 138 14.73 9.18 -2.90
CA ILE A 138 14.92 9.23 -4.35
C ILE A 138 13.99 8.28 -5.11
N GLU A 139 13.26 7.43 -4.40
CA GLU A 139 12.35 6.45 -4.99
C GLU A 139 10.97 7.05 -5.23
N THR A 140 10.21 6.36 -6.08
CA THR A 140 8.84 6.74 -6.47
C THR A 140 7.83 5.64 -6.16
N VAL A 141 8.30 4.43 -5.89
CA VAL A 141 7.51 3.25 -5.53
C VAL A 141 8.22 2.50 -4.41
N VAL A 142 7.46 2.09 -3.40
CA VAL A 142 7.99 1.28 -2.29
C VAL A 142 7.09 0.07 -2.09
N GLU A 143 7.68 -1.12 -2.15
CA GLU A 143 7.06 -2.33 -1.62
C GLU A 143 7.25 -2.30 -0.11
N PHE A 144 6.21 -1.88 0.60
CA PHE A 144 6.25 -1.61 2.03
C PHE A 144 6.44 -2.87 2.85
N GLY A 145 5.60 -3.87 2.58
CA GLY A 145 5.59 -5.12 3.31
C GLY A 145 4.53 -6.06 2.78
N ARG A 146 4.45 -7.22 3.40
CA ARG A 146 3.50 -8.24 2.98
C ARG A 146 2.81 -8.91 4.16
N LEU A 147 1.56 -9.29 3.95
CA LEU A 147 0.86 -10.26 4.79
C LEU A 147 1.00 -11.61 4.10
N TYR A 148 1.24 -12.67 4.86
CA TYR A 148 1.38 -14.02 4.31
C TYR A 148 0.78 -15.05 5.24
N ARG A 149 0.31 -16.17 4.65
CA ARG A 149 -0.23 -17.28 5.42
C ARG A 149 0.89 -18.19 5.91
N ARG A 150 0.80 -18.57 7.18
CA ARG A 150 1.67 -19.58 7.78
C ARG A 150 0.86 -20.35 8.82
N ASN A 151 0.74 -21.65 8.65
CA ASN A 151 -0.04 -22.51 9.58
C ASN A 151 -1.48 -22.00 9.77
N ASN A 152 -2.13 -21.59 8.69
CA ASN A 152 -3.49 -21.03 8.65
C ASN A 152 -3.65 -19.71 9.41
N GLU A 153 -2.55 -19.04 9.71
CA GLU A 153 -2.55 -17.70 10.32
C GLU A 153 -1.91 -16.68 9.38
N TRP A 154 -2.34 -15.42 9.48
CA TRP A 154 -1.74 -14.33 8.75
C TRP A 154 -0.68 -13.64 9.59
N ARG A 155 0.46 -13.37 8.97
CA ARG A 155 1.59 -12.67 9.59
C ARG A 155 2.06 -11.54 8.69
N PHE A 156 2.69 -10.53 9.29
CA PHE A 156 3.25 -9.40 8.56
C PHE A 156 4.77 -9.49 8.53
N GLU A 157 5.34 -9.15 7.36
CA GLU A 157 6.78 -9.00 7.19
C GLU A 157 7.07 -7.69 6.45
N ALA A 158 7.93 -6.84 7.03
CA ALA A 158 8.38 -5.62 6.40
C ALA A 158 9.32 -5.94 5.23
N MET A 159 9.13 -5.30 4.08
CA MET A 159 9.97 -5.49 2.89
C MET A 159 10.92 -4.32 2.65
N GLY A 160 10.41 -3.09 2.60
CA GLY A 160 11.23 -1.91 2.43
C GLY A 160 12.00 -1.86 1.12
N ILE A 161 11.40 -2.27 0.01
CA ILE A 161 12.05 -2.31 -1.30
C ILE A 161 11.60 -1.11 -2.12
N GLY A 162 12.52 -0.17 -2.36
CA GLY A 162 12.26 1.03 -3.16
C GLY A 162 12.67 0.90 -4.61
N SER A 163 11.99 1.64 -5.50
CA SER A 163 12.27 1.66 -6.94
C SER A 163 11.92 3.03 -7.52
N LYS A 164 12.54 3.34 -8.65
CA LYS A 164 12.24 4.52 -9.48
C LYS A 164 11.43 4.17 -10.72
N ASN A 165 11.06 2.90 -10.89
CA ASN A 165 10.51 2.40 -12.16
C ASN A 165 8.99 2.53 -12.30
N GLY A 166 8.31 3.07 -11.30
CA GLY A 166 6.85 3.23 -11.33
C GLY A 166 6.09 1.95 -10.99
N LEU A 167 4.78 2.10 -10.80
CA LEU A 167 3.90 0.98 -10.44
C LEU A 167 3.81 -0.08 -11.55
N GLU A 168 3.96 0.31 -12.80
CA GLU A 168 3.91 -0.59 -13.96
C GLU A 168 4.95 -1.72 -13.88
N SER A 169 6.10 -1.45 -13.29
CA SER A 169 7.14 -2.49 -13.13
C SER A 169 6.69 -3.59 -12.18
N LEU A 170 5.88 -3.24 -11.16
CA LEU A 170 5.32 -4.20 -10.22
C LEU A 170 4.14 -4.95 -10.84
N VAL A 171 3.34 -4.30 -11.67
CA VAL A 171 2.29 -4.97 -12.45
C VAL A 171 2.92 -6.06 -13.31
N ALA A 172 4.02 -5.77 -14.01
CA ALA A 172 4.74 -6.76 -14.80
C ALA A 172 5.29 -7.90 -13.92
N LYS A 173 5.81 -7.57 -12.75
CA LYS A 173 6.38 -8.56 -11.80
C LYS A 173 5.33 -9.51 -11.24
N TYR A 174 4.17 -9.00 -10.85
CA TYR A 174 3.17 -9.78 -10.09
C TYR A 174 2.00 -10.28 -10.93
N MET A 175 1.72 -9.70 -12.08
CA MET A 175 0.55 -10.03 -12.88
C MET A 175 0.84 -10.83 -14.17
N ASN A 176 2.09 -10.98 -14.53
CA ASN A 176 2.48 -11.73 -15.74
C ASN A 176 3.15 -13.06 -15.42
#